data_2305bad617cd2256db48da8089dc3b90
#
_entry.id   2305bad617cd2256db48da8089dc3b90
#
_cell.length_a   1.000
_cell.length_b   1.000
_cell.length_c   1.000
_cell.angle_alpha   90.00
_cell.angle_beta   90.00
_cell.angle_gamma   90.00
#
_symmetry.space_group_name_H-M   'P 1'
#
loop_
_entity.id
_entity.type
_entity.pdbx_description
1 polymer ?
#
loop_
_entity_poly.entity_id
_entity_poly.type
_entity_poly.pdbx_seq_one_letter_code
_entity_poly.pdbx_strand_id
1 'polypeptide(L)'
;ASRQIDSFIKWAKKQDWYTNTTIAVMGDHEMMAAPEIVGFANNEMTHYWLNFFINPVKTTERRKRFFSSLDFFPTILESIGAEIPQGALGLGRSLYSNQPTLLEKYGKDSIDNVLKKRSVEYDYFLYYKKGKK
;
A
#
# COMPACT_ATOMS: atom_id res chain seq x y z
N ALA A 1 -16.79 -2.50 7.67
CA ALA A 1 -15.99 -2.34 6.43
C ALA A 1 -16.24 -3.52 5.47
N SER A 2 -16.08 -4.80 5.85
CA SER A 2 -16.17 -5.95 4.92
C SER A 2 -17.51 -6.08 4.19
N ARG A 3 -18.64 -5.81 4.86
CA ARG A 3 -19.97 -5.83 4.24
C ARG A 3 -20.14 -4.73 3.19
N GLN A 4 -19.63 -3.52 3.44
CA GLN A 4 -19.69 -2.42 2.48
C GLN A 4 -18.83 -2.71 1.24
N ILE A 5 -17.65 -3.29 1.43
CA ILE A 5 -16.77 -3.72 0.31
C ILE A 5 -17.48 -4.79 -0.52
N ASP A 6 -18.07 -5.81 0.10
CA ASP A 6 -18.84 -6.84 -0.60
C ASP A 6 -20.02 -6.27 -1.38
N SER A 7 -20.80 -5.37 -0.75
CA SER A 7 -21.92 -4.69 -1.40
C SER A 7 -21.47 -3.84 -2.58
N PHE A 8 -20.38 -3.11 -2.44
CA PHE A 8 -19.79 -2.32 -3.52
C PHE A 8 -19.35 -3.22 -4.69
N ILE A 9 -18.64 -4.31 -4.40
CA ILE A 9 -18.18 -5.25 -5.45
C ILE A 9 -19.37 -5.88 -6.18
N LYS A 10 -20.41 -6.29 -5.46
CA LYS A 10 -21.64 -6.83 -6.06
C LYS A 10 -22.36 -5.82 -6.95
N TRP A 11 -22.36 -4.55 -6.56
CA TRP A 11 -22.89 -3.46 -7.38
C TRP A 11 -22.00 -3.20 -8.59
N ALA A 12 -20.68 -3.10 -8.41
CA ALA A 12 -19.72 -2.85 -9.48
C ALA A 12 -19.80 -3.91 -10.58
N LYS A 13 -19.96 -5.18 -10.22
CA LYS A 13 -20.11 -6.31 -11.17
C LYS A 13 -21.28 -6.16 -12.14
N LYS A 14 -22.25 -5.30 -11.83
CA LYS A 14 -23.44 -5.06 -12.66
C LYS A 14 -23.25 -3.85 -13.59
N GLN A 15 -22.11 -3.15 -13.51
CA GLN A 15 -21.86 -1.95 -14.30
C GLN A 15 -21.12 -2.30 -15.59
N ASP A 16 -21.39 -1.56 -16.65
CA ASP A 16 -20.80 -1.79 -17.98
C ASP A 16 -19.28 -1.60 -18.00
N TRP A 17 -18.76 -0.76 -17.10
CA TRP A 17 -17.32 -0.48 -16.96
C TRP A 17 -16.56 -1.57 -16.18
N TYR A 18 -17.24 -2.49 -15.50
CA TYR A 18 -16.58 -3.42 -14.55
C TYR A 18 -15.47 -4.25 -15.20
N THR A 19 -15.70 -4.77 -16.39
CA THR A 19 -14.72 -5.61 -17.09
C THR A 19 -13.50 -4.85 -17.57
N ASN A 20 -13.60 -3.53 -17.71
CA ASN A 20 -12.52 -2.64 -18.15
C ASN A 20 -11.97 -1.78 -16.98
N THR A 21 -12.14 -2.24 -15.75
CA THR A 21 -11.73 -1.47 -14.57
C THR A 21 -11.02 -2.38 -13.59
N THR A 22 -9.82 -1.99 -13.20
CA THR A 22 -9.11 -2.58 -12.07
C THR A 22 -9.55 -1.88 -10.78
N ILE A 23 -10.00 -2.66 -9.80
CA ILE A 23 -10.35 -2.16 -8.47
C ILE A 23 -9.26 -2.60 -7.50
N ALA A 24 -8.59 -1.64 -6.87
CA ALA A 24 -7.63 -1.88 -5.80
C ALA A 24 -8.28 -1.57 -4.45
N VAL A 25 -8.27 -2.53 -3.55
CA VAL A 25 -8.71 -2.36 -2.16
C VAL A 25 -7.50 -2.49 -1.25
N MET A 26 -7.23 -1.47 -0.45
CA MET A 26 -6.04 -1.42 0.40
C MET A 26 -6.37 -0.74 1.73
N GLY A 27 -5.72 -1.22 2.80
CA GLY A 27 -5.73 -0.53 4.08
C GLY A 27 -4.81 0.70 4.04
N ASP A 28 -5.27 1.80 4.60
CA ASP A 28 -4.55 3.08 4.68
C ASP A 28 -3.67 3.18 5.92
N HIS A 29 -4.16 2.72 7.05
CA HIS A 29 -3.43 2.71 8.34
C HIS A 29 -4.01 1.67 9.29
N GLU A 30 -3.32 1.42 10.38
CA GLU A 30 -3.83 0.60 11.50
C GLU A 30 -5.01 1.28 12.19
N MET A 31 -5.85 0.47 12.86
CA MET A 31 -6.96 1.00 13.64
C MET A 31 -6.42 1.90 14.76
N MET A 32 -6.85 3.17 14.77
CA MET A 32 -6.42 4.17 15.75
C MET A 32 -7.23 4.14 17.06
N ALA A 33 -8.14 3.19 17.22
CA ALA A 33 -8.90 3.04 18.46
C ALA A 33 -8.00 2.50 19.57
N ALA A 34 -8.23 3.00 20.80
CA ALA A 34 -7.50 2.54 21.96
C ALA A 34 -7.66 1.00 22.15
N PRO A 35 -6.62 0.28 22.53
CA PRO A 35 -6.65 -1.18 22.67
C PRO A 35 -7.82 -1.70 23.51
N GLU A 36 -8.23 -0.93 24.53
CA GLU A 36 -9.33 -1.26 25.42
C GLU A 36 -10.69 -1.28 24.70
N ILE A 37 -10.87 -0.45 23.66
CA ILE A 37 -12.10 -0.36 22.88
C ILE A 37 -12.21 -1.51 21.88
N VAL A 38 -11.08 -2.02 21.42
CA VAL A 38 -11.04 -3.06 20.38
C VAL A 38 -11.13 -4.46 20.96
N GLY A 39 -11.00 -4.63 22.27
CA GLY A 39 -11.03 -5.93 22.96
C GLY A 39 -9.83 -6.84 22.63
N PHE A 40 -8.84 -6.31 21.93
CA PHE A 40 -7.61 -7.00 21.55
C PHE A 40 -6.50 -6.67 22.56
N ALA A 41 -6.72 -7.00 23.81
CA ALA A 41 -5.81 -6.67 24.91
C ALA A 41 -4.46 -7.39 24.86
N ASN A 42 -4.23 -8.29 23.91
CA ASN A 42 -2.97 -9.02 23.80
C ASN A 42 -2.14 -8.44 22.65
N ASN A 43 -1.03 -7.81 22.99
CA ASN A 43 0.01 -7.33 22.06
C ASN A 43 0.64 -8.42 21.16
N GLU A 44 0.14 -9.65 21.24
CA GLU A 44 0.66 -10.80 20.49
C GLU A 44 -0.03 -11.04 19.14
N MET A 45 -1.13 -10.32 18.84
CA MET A 45 -1.83 -10.50 17.57
C MET A 45 -1.16 -9.70 16.47
N THR A 46 -0.71 -10.38 15.43
CA THR A 46 -0.26 -9.74 14.20
C THR A 46 -1.48 -9.18 13.44
N HIS A 47 -1.51 -7.88 13.25
CA HIS A 47 -2.55 -7.21 12.48
C HIS A 47 -2.21 -7.26 10.99
N TYR A 48 -3.13 -7.73 10.17
CA TYR A 48 -3.01 -7.75 8.72
C TYR A 48 -4.00 -6.80 8.10
N TRP A 49 -3.56 -6.06 7.10
CA TRP A 49 -4.44 -5.23 6.28
C TRP A 49 -5.01 -6.05 5.14
N LEU A 50 -6.29 -5.81 4.85
CA LEU A 50 -6.93 -6.40 3.68
C LEU A 50 -6.46 -5.66 2.44
N ASN A 51 -5.71 -6.36 1.58
CA ASN A 51 -5.20 -5.83 0.33
C ASN A 51 -5.48 -6.81 -0.79
N PHE A 52 -6.17 -6.35 -1.83
CA PHE A 52 -6.43 -7.17 -3.02
C PHE A 52 -6.77 -6.32 -4.24
N PHE A 53 -6.63 -6.92 -5.42
CA PHE A 53 -7.01 -6.34 -6.69
C PHE A 53 -8.09 -7.19 -7.35
N ILE A 54 -9.01 -6.54 -8.06
CA ILE A 54 -10.02 -7.16 -8.92
C ILE A 54 -9.74 -6.70 -10.35
N ASN A 55 -9.79 -7.63 -11.31
CA ASN A 55 -9.51 -7.40 -12.73
C ASN A 55 -8.15 -6.71 -13.01
N PRO A 56 -7.04 -7.09 -12.36
CA PRO A 56 -5.75 -6.54 -12.73
C PRO A 56 -5.34 -7.06 -14.13
N VAL A 57 -4.68 -6.22 -14.91
CA VAL A 57 -4.11 -6.61 -16.22
C VAL A 57 -2.95 -7.61 -16.04
N LYS A 58 -2.15 -7.42 -14.98
CA LYS A 58 -1.09 -8.35 -14.58
C LYS A 58 -1.53 -9.22 -13.42
N THR A 59 -1.06 -10.47 -13.44
CA THR A 59 -1.22 -11.42 -12.34
C THR A 59 0.13 -11.85 -11.81
N THR A 60 0.21 -12.30 -10.57
CA THR A 60 1.41 -12.86 -9.99
C THR A 60 1.10 -14.16 -9.26
N GLU A 61 2.00 -15.13 -9.37
CA GLU A 61 1.92 -16.38 -8.60
C GLU A 61 2.46 -16.20 -7.16
N ARG A 62 3.21 -15.13 -6.90
CA ARG A 62 3.79 -14.83 -5.59
C ARG A 62 2.72 -14.27 -4.64
N ARG A 63 2.10 -15.15 -3.88
CA ARG A 63 0.98 -14.81 -2.98
C ARG A 63 1.39 -14.28 -1.62
N LYS A 64 2.64 -14.48 -1.21
CA LYS A 64 3.15 -14.07 0.11
C LYS A 64 4.35 -13.17 -0.07
N ARG A 65 4.12 -11.87 0.01
CA ARG A 65 5.15 -10.85 -0.04
C ARG A 65 5.07 -9.97 1.20
N PHE A 66 6.21 -9.62 1.76
CA PHE A 66 6.28 -8.56 2.76
C PHE A 66 6.43 -7.22 2.04
N PHE A 67 5.49 -6.32 2.27
CA PHE A 67 5.44 -5.04 1.59
C PHE A 67 4.88 -3.94 2.50
N SER A 68 5.11 -2.71 2.12
CA SER A 68 4.64 -1.50 2.79
C SER A 68 3.72 -0.68 1.87
N SER A 69 3.13 0.39 2.39
CA SER A 69 2.34 1.33 1.59
C SER A 69 3.14 1.98 0.45
N LEU A 70 4.47 2.04 0.56
CA LEU A 70 5.36 2.52 -0.51
C LEU A 70 5.23 1.71 -1.80
N ASP A 71 4.90 0.42 -1.67
CA ASP A 71 4.81 -0.52 -2.78
C ASP A 71 3.45 -0.47 -3.51
N PHE A 72 2.46 0.22 -2.95
CA PHE A 72 1.12 0.31 -3.54
C PHE A 72 1.14 1.04 -4.88
N PHE A 73 1.77 2.20 -4.94
CA PHE A 73 1.73 3.03 -6.13
C PHE A 73 2.30 2.31 -7.38
N PRO A 74 3.54 1.78 -7.37
CA PRO A 74 4.03 0.99 -8.50
C PRO A 74 3.17 -0.24 -8.79
N THR A 75 2.61 -0.90 -7.77
CA THR A 75 1.74 -2.06 -7.97
C THR A 75 0.43 -1.67 -8.64
N ILE A 76 -0.20 -0.57 -8.25
CA ILE A 76 -1.42 -0.05 -8.89
C ILE A 76 -1.16 0.27 -10.35
N LEU A 77 -0.09 0.98 -10.66
CA LEU A 77 0.26 1.32 -12.05
C LEU A 77 0.45 0.06 -12.91
N GLU A 78 1.19 -0.93 -12.43
CA GLU A 78 1.34 -2.18 -13.18
C GLU A 78 0.06 -2.98 -13.26
N SER A 79 -0.83 -2.89 -12.26
CA SER A 79 -2.13 -3.58 -12.29
C SER A 79 -3.05 -3.09 -13.41
N ILE A 80 -2.87 -1.88 -13.89
CA ILE A 80 -3.58 -1.28 -15.02
C ILE A 80 -2.79 -1.32 -16.34
N GLY A 81 -1.66 -2.03 -16.36
CA GLY A 81 -0.86 -2.27 -17.57
C GLY A 81 0.28 -1.27 -17.81
N ALA A 82 0.55 -0.35 -16.89
CA ALA A 82 1.73 0.51 -17.02
C ALA A 82 3.02 -0.31 -16.87
N GLU A 83 4.02 0.00 -17.67
CA GLU A 83 5.35 -0.59 -17.55
C GLU A 83 6.22 0.26 -16.64
N ILE A 84 6.76 -0.37 -15.59
CA ILE A 84 7.66 0.29 -14.65
C ILE A 84 9.04 -0.36 -14.79
N PRO A 85 10.07 0.40 -15.18
CA PRO A 85 11.42 -0.14 -15.33
C PRO A 85 11.87 -0.84 -14.05
N GLN A 86 12.24 -2.12 -14.16
CA GLN A 86 12.63 -2.98 -13.03
C GLN A 86 11.57 -3.10 -11.93
N GLY A 87 10.32 -2.73 -12.18
CA GLY A 87 9.26 -2.71 -11.19
C GLY A 87 9.49 -1.73 -10.04
N ALA A 88 10.32 -0.71 -10.22
CA ALA A 88 10.74 0.23 -9.19
C ALA A 88 10.27 1.66 -9.49
N LEU A 89 9.57 2.27 -8.53
CA LEU A 89 9.17 3.67 -8.62
C LEU A 89 9.34 4.36 -7.25
N GLY A 90 10.27 5.32 -7.19
CA GLY A 90 10.67 5.91 -5.92
C GLY A 90 11.21 4.85 -4.95
N LEU A 91 10.69 4.81 -3.75
CA LEU A 91 11.04 3.81 -2.73
C LEU A 91 10.26 2.50 -2.88
N GLY A 92 9.16 2.51 -3.64
CA GLY A 92 8.28 1.34 -3.81
C GLY A 92 8.77 0.36 -4.85
N ARG A 93 8.34 -0.88 -4.69
CA ARG A 93 8.53 -1.97 -5.65
C ARG A 93 7.17 -2.58 -5.99
N SER A 94 6.91 -2.75 -7.27
CA SER A 94 5.71 -3.45 -7.69
C SER A 94 5.70 -4.89 -7.18
N LEU A 95 4.59 -5.32 -6.64
CA LEU A 95 4.39 -6.68 -6.18
C LEU A 95 4.30 -7.69 -7.33
N TYR A 96 4.13 -7.22 -8.57
CA TYR A 96 4.21 -8.05 -9.77
C TYR A 96 5.67 -8.29 -10.23
N SER A 97 6.60 -7.49 -9.74
CA SER A 97 8.02 -7.67 -10.07
C SER A 97 8.66 -8.78 -9.24
N ASN A 98 9.77 -9.34 -9.76
CA ASN A 98 10.58 -10.30 -9.02
C ASN A 98 11.58 -9.63 -8.05
N GLN A 99 11.67 -8.30 -8.09
CA GLN A 99 12.58 -7.56 -7.21
C GLN A 99 12.04 -7.56 -5.76
N PRO A 100 12.90 -7.70 -4.77
CA PRO A 100 12.49 -7.64 -3.38
C PRO A 100 12.00 -6.22 -3.02
N THR A 101 10.96 -6.13 -2.21
CA THR A 101 10.55 -4.87 -1.59
C THR A 101 11.61 -4.40 -0.59
N LEU A 102 11.54 -3.15 -0.16
CA LEU A 102 12.42 -2.67 0.90
C LEU A 102 12.23 -3.48 2.19
N LEU A 103 10.99 -3.85 2.49
CA LEU A 103 10.65 -4.62 3.68
C LEU A 103 11.24 -6.05 3.62
N GLU A 104 11.19 -6.68 2.45
CA GLU A 104 11.82 -7.99 2.23
C GLU A 104 13.35 -7.92 2.30
N LYS A 105 13.95 -6.81 1.88
CA LYS A 105 15.41 -6.65 1.81
C LYS A 105 16.03 -6.22 3.14
N TYR A 106 15.40 -5.33 3.86
CA TYR A 106 16.01 -4.67 5.04
C TYR A 106 15.28 -4.97 6.35
N GLY A 107 14.07 -5.52 6.29
CA GLY A 107 13.22 -5.75 7.46
C GLY A 107 12.54 -4.48 7.99
N LYS A 108 11.49 -4.68 8.79
CA LYS A 108 10.65 -3.61 9.33
C LYS A 108 11.45 -2.62 10.17
N ASP A 109 12.21 -3.11 11.13
CA ASP A 109 12.91 -2.25 12.10
C ASP A 109 13.93 -1.32 11.44
N SER A 110 14.64 -1.83 10.44
CA SER A 110 15.61 -1.02 9.69
C SER A 110 14.93 0.10 8.91
N ILE A 111 13.80 -0.19 8.25
CA ILE A 111 13.03 0.79 7.50
C ILE A 111 12.43 1.83 8.44
N ASP A 112 11.79 1.41 9.52
CA ASP A 112 11.20 2.30 10.52
C ASP A 112 12.25 3.24 11.12
N ASN A 113 13.45 2.73 11.41
CA ASN A 113 14.54 3.53 11.94
C ASN A 113 15.04 4.58 10.94
N VAL A 114 15.02 4.27 9.63
CA VAL A 114 15.40 5.25 8.59
C VAL A 114 14.30 6.27 8.39
N LEU A 115 13.04 5.85 8.30
CA LEU A 115 11.90 6.74 8.07
C LEU A 115 11.63 7.70 9.23
N LYS A 116 12.00 7.32 10.45
CA LYS A 116 11.91 8.21 11.64
C LYS A 116 13.00 9.28 11.69
N LYS A 117 14.06 9.17 10.88
CA LYS A 117 15.10 10.20 10.84
C LYS A 117 14.57 11.47 10.19
N ARG A 118 15.01 12.61 10.73
CA ARG A 118 14.71 13.91 10.13
C ARG A 118 15.33 13.98 8.72
N SER A 119 14.53 14.37 7.73
CA SER A 119 14.99 14.66 6.38
C SER A 119 15.05 16.17 6.17
N VAL A 120 16.22 16.67 5.81
CA VAL A 120 16.44 18.11 5.51
C VAL A 120 15.59 18.53 4.31
N GLU A 121 15.49 17.68 3.29
CA GLU A 121 14.69 17.90 2.10
C GLU A 121 13.19 17.99 2.43
N TYR A 122 12.69 17.07 3.27
CA TYR A 122 11.30 17.07 3.70
C TYR A 122 10.98 18.31 4.55
N ASP A 123 11.87 18.68 5.47
CA ASP A 123 11.73 19.89 6.27
C ASP A 123 11.74 21.15 5.41
N TYR A 124 12.56 21.17 4.35
CA TYR A 124 12.56 22.26 3.39
C TYR A 124 11.21 22.41 2.69
N PHE A 125 10.59 21.34 2.25
CA PHE A 125 9.27 21.38 1.63
C PHE A 125 8.16 21.83 2.60
N LEU A 126 8.20 21.34 3.83
CA LEU A 126 7.15 21.66 4.82
C LEU A 126 7.28 23.03 5.44
N TYR A 127 8.51 23.47 5.72
CA TYR A 127 8.79 24.64 6.52
C TYR A 127 9.46 25.77 5.74
N TYR A 128 9.56 25.65 4.42
CA TYR A 128 10.07 26.73 3.59
C TYR A 128 9.16 27.95 3.73
N LYS A 129 9.57 28.87 4.61
CA LYS A 129 8.96 30.21 4.65
C LYS A 129 9.35 30.91 3.36
N LYS A 130 8.39 31.17 2.47
CA LYS A 130 8.58 32.12 1.37
C LYS A 130 9.31 33.32 1.93
N GLY A 131 10.52 33.57 1.46
CA GLY A 131 11.30 34.71 1.91
C GLY A 131 10.46 35.97 1.82
N LYS A 132 10.47 36.75 2.88
CA LYS A 132 9.97 38.12 2.86
C LYS A 132 10.64 38.81 1.67
N LYS A 133 9.81 39.27 0.72
CA LYS A 133 10.24 40.26 -0.26
C LYS A 133 10.56 41.56 0.48
#